data_bfab50d116e2d92e5fd726d7256bf70a
#
_entry.id   bfab50d116e2d92e5fd726d7256bf70a
#
_cell.length_a   1.000
_cell.length_b   1.000
_cell.length_c   1.000
_cell.angle_alpha   90.00
_cell.angle_beta   90.00
_cell.angle_gamma   90.00
#
_symmetry.space_group_name_H-M   'P 1'
#
loop_
_entity.id
_entity.type
_entity.pdbx_description
1 polymer ?
#
loop_
_entity_poly.entity_id
_entity_poly.type
_entity_poly.pdbx_seq_one_letter_code
_entity_poly.pdbx_strand_id
1 'polypeptide(L)'
;QGHYNPFNELNHVISGARYGFINRIERKPDFQPPLTPPAIDIPHPWTRSVNGICFLDSPKAGGAATQAKFGPFEGHLVGCEYDTRRLIRMSLQRVGDTIQGAAYPFTFVAPKSGEPLLGPLTCAVSPQGDLYVGCIRDSGWGGANNIGTLVRLRLEPGKLPVGVAEVRAVREGFEIVFTGPVDREL
;
A
#
# COMPACT_ATOMS: atom_id res chain seq x y z
N GLN A 1 3.34 -15.84 -2.16
CA GLN A 1 3.92 -15.68 -0.82
C GLN A 1 4.67 -16.95 -0.42
N GLY A 2 5.86 -16.82 0.09
CA GLY A 2 6.70 -17.93 0.54
C GLY A 2 8.17 -17.63 0.37
N HIS A 3 9.03 -18.54 0.82
CA HIS A 3 10.49 -18.37 0.78
C HIS A 3 11.09 -18.12 -0.62
N TYR A 4 10.33 -18.40 -1.66
CA TYR A 4 10.75 -18.29 -3.05
C TYR A 4 10.12 -17.13 -3.82
N ASN A 5 9.29 -16.30 -3.16
CA ASN A 5 8.70 -15.14 -3.79
C ASN A 5 9.46 -13.88 -3.35
N PRO A 6 10.33 -13.32 -4.18
CA PRO A 6 11.18 -12.20 -3.80
C PRO A 6 10.41 -10.89 -3.61
N PHE A 7 9.20 -10.78 -4.16
CA PHE A 7 8.40 -9.55 -4.15
C PHE A 7 6.94 -9.84 -3.79
N ASN A 8 6.29 -8.86 -3.15
CA ASN A 8 4.85 -8.72 -3.23
C ASN A 8 4.53 -7.88 -4.46
N GLU A 9 3.39 -8.11 -5.08
CA GLU A 9 2.99 -7.43 -6.30
C GLU A 9 1.64 -6.75 -6.11
N LEU A 10 1.52 -5.52 -6.60
CA LEU A 10 0.23 -4.90 -6.87
C LEU A 10 -0.06 -5.01 -8.36
N ASN A 11 -1.08 -5.76 -8.72
CA ASN A 11 -1.47 -5.98 -10.09
C ASN A 11 -2.70 -5.14 -10.47
N HIS A 12 -2.63 -4.44 -11.61
CA HIS A 12 -3.79 -3.87 -12.27
C HIS A 12 -4.41 -4.95 -13.17
N VAL A 13 -5.44 -5.63 -12.65
CA VAL A 13 -6.02 -6.79 -13.31
C VAL A 13 -6.88 -6.36 -14.48
N ILE A 14 -6.51 -6.78 -15.69
CA ILE A 14 -7.25 -6.56 -16.94
C ILE A 14 -7.55 -7.87 -17.65
N SER A 15 -8.60 -7.88 -18.46
CA SER A 15 -9.01 -9.07 -19.22
C SER A 15 -7.92 -9.51 -20.21
N GLY A 16 -7.67 -10.79 -20.30
CA GLY A 16 -6.67 -11.38 -21.19
C GLY A 16 -5.22 -11.30 -20.70
N ALA A 17 -4.95 -10.60 -19.61
CA ALA A 17 -3.62 -10.53 -19.01
C ALA A 17 -3.34 -11.73 -18.09
N ARG A 18 -2.05 -12.01 -17.91
CA ARG A 18 -1.58 -13.11 -17.05
C ARG A 18 -0.64 -12.57 -15.97
N TYR A 19 -0.92 -12.91 -14.72
CA TYR A 19 -0.18 -12.44 -13.55
C TYR A 19 0.41 -13.60 -12.76
N GLY A 20 1.31 -13.30 -11.84
CA GLY A 20 1.93 -14.25 -10.95
C GLY A 20 3.37 -14.58 -11.34
N PHE A 21 3.85 -15.74 -10.93
CA PHE A 21 5.21 -16.18 -11.22
C PHE A 21 5.23 -17.41 -12.12
N ILE A 22 6.34 -17.60 -12.83
CA ILE A 22 6.54 -18.75 -13.73
C ILE A 22 6.87 -19.98 -12.90
N ASN A 23 5.99 -20.96 -12.88
CA ASN A 23 6.24 -22.30 -12.31
C ASN A 23 6.91 -23.25 -13.33
N ARG A 24 7.20 -24.50 -12.92
CA ARG A 24 7.85 -25.48 -13.80
C ARG A 24 7.03 -25.83 -15.04
N ILE A 25 5.70 -25.83 -14.93
CA ILE A 25 4.79 -26.14 -16.05
C ILE A 25 4.82 -24.99 -17.06
N GLU A 26 4.86 -23.76 -16.57
CA GLU A 26 4.79 -22.54 -17.38
C GLU A 26 6.12 -22.14 -18.03
N ARG A 27 7.21 -22.84 -17.71
CA ARG A 27 8.50 -22.66 -18.40
C ARG A 27 8.54 -23.27 -19.80
N LYS A 28 7.48 -23.93 -20.23
CA LYS A 28 7.37 -24.47 -21.57
C LYS A 28 7.27 -23.32 -22.59
N PRO A 29 7.98 -23.42 -23.75
CA PRO A 29 8.01 -22.36 -24.76
C PRO A 29 6.63 -21.94 -25.30
N ASP A 30 5.67 -22.88 -25.26
CA ASP A 30 4.33 -22.70 -25.83
C ASP A 30 3.31 -22.09 -24.86
N PHE A 31 3.74 -21.76 -23.64
CA PHE A 31 2.82 -21.21 -22.62
C PHE A 31 2.59 -19.71 -22.85
N GLN A 32 1.43 -19.38 -23.33
CA GLN A 32 1.01 -18.04 -23.71
C GLN A 32 -0.28 -17.61 -22.97
N PRO A 33 -0.51 -16.33 -22.70
CA PRO A 33 0.33 -15.17 -22.97
C PRO A 33 1.52 -15.05 -22.02
N PRO A 34 2.52 -14.19 -22.30
CA PRO A 34 3.61 -13.89 -21.38
C PRO A 34 3.06 -13.22 -20.09
N LEU A 35 3.85 -13.25 -19.02
CA LEU A 35 3.47 -12.55 -17.79
C LEU A 35 3.34 -11.06 -18.02
N THR A 36 2.25 -10.50 -17.52
CA THR A 36 2.03 -9.05 -17.49
C THR A 36 2.77 -8.48 -16.28
N PRO A 37 3.61 -7.46 -16.45
CA PRO A 37 4.28 -6.82 -15.34
C PRO A 37 3.28 -6.24 -14.32
N PRO A 38 3.57 -6.29 -13.02
CA PRO A 38 2.75 -5.66 -12.01
C PRO A 38 2.78 -4.13 -12.12
N ALA A 39 1.79 -3.47 -11.56
CA ALA A 39 1.80 -2.02 -11.41
C ALA A 39 2.89 -1.57 -10.42
N ILE A 40 3.14 -2.36 -9.38
CA ILE A 40 4.18 -2.12 -8.39
C ILE A 40 4.79 -3.44 -7.95
N ASP A 41 6.12 -3.54 -8.02
CA ASP A 41 6.90 -4.55 -7.32
C ASP A 41 7.28 -4.01 -5.94
N ILE A 42 6.87 -4.72 -4.88
CA ILE A 42 7.14 -4.32 -3.50
C ILE A 42 8.21 -5.24 -2.94
N PRO A 43 9.44 -4.74 -2.70
CA PRO A 43 10.58 -5.59 -2.45
C PRO A 43 10.52 -6.35 -1.13
N HIS A 44 10.98 -7.59 -1.16
CA HIS A 44 11.32 -8.39 0.01
C HIS A 44 12.77 -8.04 0.44
N PRO A 45 13.09 -7.91 1.72
CA PRO A 45 12.29 -8.23 2.91
C PRO A 45 11.47 -7.05 3.49
N TRP A 46 11.36 -5.93 2.78
CA TRP A 46 10.60 -4.77 3.26
C TRP A 46 9.12 -5.09 3.50
N THR A 47 8.54 -5.91 2.62
CA THR A 47 7.24 -6.54 2.82
C THR A 47 7.34 -8.05 2.60
N ARG A 48 6.46 -8.81 3.26
CA ARG A 48 6.40 -10.26 3.13
C ARG A 48 4.99 -10.78 2.92
N SER A 49 3.99 -10.08 3.48
CA SER A 49 2.61 -10.54 3.48
C SER A 49 1.66 -9.35 3.43
N VAL A 50 1.57 -8.72 2.25
CA VAL A 50 0.57 -7.67 2.01
C VAL A 50 -0.77 -8.34 1.77
N ASN A 51 -1.77 -7.99 2.58
CA ASN A 51 -3.12 -8.56 2.57
C ASN A 51 -4.15 -7.53 2.11
N GLY A 52 -5.05 -7.09 3.01
CA GLY A 52 -6.11 -6.15 2.66
C GLY A 52 -5.59 -4.82 2.12
N ILE A 53 -6.26 -4.30 1.12
CA ILE A 53 -5.98 -3.00 0.53
C ILE A 53 -7.26 -2.16 0.46
N CYS A 54 -7.14 -0.85 0.58
CA CYS A 54 -8.22 0.10 0.29
C CYS A 54 -7.67 1.42 -0.25
N PHE A 55 -8.52 2.15 -0.98
CA PHE A 55 -8.21 3.53 -1.35
C PHE A 55 -8.45 4.48 -0.19
N LEU A 56 -7.60 5.48 -0.05
CA LEU A 56 -7.78 6.63 0.85
C LEU A 56 -8.66 7.67 0.16
N ASP A 57 -9.90 7.30 -0.06
CA ASP A 57 -10.88 8.18 -0.69
C ASP A 57 -11.77 8.82 0.37
N SER A 58 -11.75 10.15 0.42
CA SER A 58 -12.65 10.89 1.30
C SER A 58 -14.10 10.69 0.87
N PRO A 59 -15.02 10.44 1.82
CA PRO A 59 -16.43 10.26 1.49
C PRO A 59 -17.00 11.49 0.80
N LYS A 60 -17.72 11.29 -0.29
CA LYS A 60 -18.43 12.35 -1.01
C LYS A 60 -19.82 12.52 -0.40
N ALA A 61 -20.03 13.56 0.38
CA ALA A 61 -21.35 13.89 0.89
C ALA A 61 -22.14 14.68 -0.17
N GLY A 62 -23.25 14.11 -0.64
CA GLY A 62 -24.24 14.82 -1.44
C GLY A 62 -23.77 15.47 -2.74
N GLY A 63 -22.69 14.98 -3.35
CA GLY A 63 -22.16 15.51 -4.61
C GLY A 63 -21.29 16.77 -4.49
N ALA A 64 -21.14 17.33 -3.30
CA ALA A 64 -20.18 18.40 -3.04
C ALA A 64 -18.79 17.84 -2.78
N ALA A 65 -17.75 18.54 -3.23
CA ALA A 65 -16.37 18.23 -2.87
C ALA A 65 -16.21 18.37 -1.35
N THR A 66 -16.20 17.26 -0.64
CA THR A 66 -15.84 17.22 0.78
C THR A 66 -14.36 17.51 0.93
N GLN A 67 -14.00 18.21 2.00
CA GLN A 67 -12.59 18.44 2.32
C GLN A 67 -11.84 17.12 2.37
N ALA A 68 -10.74 17.03 1.62
CA ALA A 68 -9.86 15.85 1.60
C ALA A 68 -9.41 15.51 3.03
N LYS A 69 -9.78 14.32 3.50
CA LYS A 69 -9.49 13.85 4.87
C LYS A 69 -8.10 13.25 5.00
N PHE A 70 -7.53 12.82 3.88
CA PHE A 70 -6.22 12.17 3.84
C PHE A 70 -5.10 13.10 3.35
N GLY A 71 -5.40 14.40 3.15
CA GLY A 71 -4.42 15.42 2.78
C GLY A 71 -3.66 15.05 1.50
N PRO A 72 -2.31 15.03 1.53
CA PRO A 72 -1.51 14.73 0.34
C PRO A 72 -1.59 13.26 -0.10
N PHE A 73 -2.29 12.42 0.63
CA PHE A 73 -2.44 10.98 0.35
C PHE A 73 -3.82 10.62 -0.20
N GLU A 74 -4.63 11.62 -0.49
CA GLU A 74 -5.96 11.42 -1.09
C GLU A 74 -5.85 10.64 -2.40
N GLY A 75 -6.66 9.58 -2.56
CA GLY A 75 -6.65 8.71 -3.73
C GLY A 75 -5.53 7.66 -3.76
N HIS A 76 -4.61 7.65 -2.79
CA HIS A 76 -3.60 6.60 -2.69
C HIS A 76 -4.20 5.29 -2.16
N LEU A 77 -3.57 4.17 -2.47
CA LEU A 77 -3.87 2.87 -1.84
C LEU A 77 -3.11 2.73 -0.52
N VAL A 78 -3.74 2.06 0.44
CA VAL A 78 -3.08 1.53 1.63
C VAL A 78 -3.14 0.02 1.59
N GLY A 79 -2.03 -0.63 1.90
CA GLY A 79 -1.92 -2.08 2.07
C GLY A 79 -1.54 -2.46 3.50
N CYS A 80 -2.18 -3.50 3.99
CA CYS A 80 -1.92 -4.10 5.30
C CYS A 80 -0.79 -5.13 5.17
N GLU A 81 0.36 -4.84 5.75
CA GLU A 81 1.50 -5.76 5.77
C GLU A 81 1.56 -6.49 7.11
N TYR A 82 1.17 -7.76 7.09
CA TYR A 82 0.96 -8.57 8.28
C TYR A 82 2.26 -8.90 9.03
N ASP A 83 3.27 -9.40 8.31
CA ASP A 83 4.45 -10.00 8.93
C ASP A 83 5.37 -8.94 9.56
N THR A 84 5.56 -7.81 8.89
CA THR A 84 6.36 -6.69 9.41
C THR A 84 5.55 -5.69 10.22
N ARG A 85 4.25 -5.96 10.42
CA ARG A 85 3.32 -5.21 11.28
C ARG A 85 3.25 -3.73 10.97
N ARG A 86 3.02 -3.41 9.70
CA ARG A 86 2.95 -2.03 9.21
C ARG A 86 1.87 -1.83 8.15
N LEU A 87 1.60 -0.59 7.86
CA LEU A 87 0.88 -0.22 6.66
C LEU A 87 1.88 0.32 5.63
N ILE A 88 1.64 0.00 4.39
CA ILE A 88 2.32 0.59 3.24
C ILE A 88 1.33 1.46 2.47
N ARG A 89 1.82 2.50 1.86
CA ARG A 89 1.04 3.39 1.00
C ARG A 89 1.56 3.27 -0.43
N MET A 90 0.65 3.33 -1.38
CA MET A 90 0.98 3.19 -2.80
C MET A 90 0.29 4.29 -3.59
N SER A 91 1.04 5.01 -4.41
CA SER A 91 0.48 5.91 -5.43
C SER A 91 0.43 5.22 -6.77
N LEU A 92 -0.57 5.53 -7.57
CA LEU A 92 -0.78 4.97 -8.90
C LEU A 92 -0.83 6.10 -9.94
N GLN A 93 -0.23 5.85 -11.08
CA GLN A 93 -0.21 6.75 -12.22
C GLN A 93 -0.50 5.98 -13.51
N ARG A 94 -1.31 6.57 -14.39
CA ARG A 94 -1.43 6.07 -15.76
C ARG A 94 -0.24 6.56 -16.59
N VAL A 95 0.47 5.63 -17.19
CA VAL A 95 1.58 5.90 -18.11
C VAL A 95 1.27 5.20 -19.43
N GLY A 96 0.86 5.97 -20.44
CA GLY A 96 0.30 5.40 -21.66
C GLY A 96 -0.94 4.54 -21.38
N ASP A 97 -0.90 3.28 -21.80
CA ASP A 97 -2.00 2.32 -21.60
C ASP A 97 -1.84 1.46 -20.33
N THR A 98 -0.80 1.71 -19.55
CA THR A 98 -0.52 0.95 -18.32
C THR A 98 -0.75 1.76 -17.07
N ILE A 99 -0.95 1.06 -15.95
CA ILE A 99 -0.90 1.63 -14.61
C ILE A 99 0.42 1.23 -13.98
N GLN A 100 1.15 2.22 -13.48
CA GLN A 100 2.38 2.06 -12.72
C GLN A 100 2.26 2.82 -11.42
N GLY A 101 3.13 2.53 -10.47
CA GLY A 101 3.09 3.22 -9.19
C GLY A 101 4.36 3.07 -8.37
N ALA A 102 4.30 3.62 -7.17
CA ALA A 102 5.37 3.53 -6.19
C ALA A 102 4.79 3.19 -4.82
N ALA A 103 5.55 2.47 -4.02
CA ALA A 103 5.20 2.11 -2.65
C ALA A 103 6.06 2.87 -1.64
N TYR A 104 5.44 3.27 -0.54
CA TYR A 104 6.06 4.07 0.52
C TYR A 104 5.75 3.49 1.90
N PRO A 105 6.62 3.69 2.90
CA PRO A 105 6.23 3.50 4.29
C PRO A 105 5.04 4.41 4.64
N PHE A 106 4.07 3.90 5.39
CA PHE A 106 2.93 4.69 5.82
C PHE A 106 2.83 4.80 7.34
N THR A 107 3.06 3.70 8.05
CA THR A 107 3.12 3.72 9.51
C THR A 107 4.51 3.38 9.99
N PHE A 108 4.91 4.08 11.04
CA PHE A 108 6.14 3.81 11.78
C PHE A 108 5.76 3.42 13.20
N VAL A 109 6.55 2.54 13.81
CA VAL A 109 6.41 2.25 15.24
C VAL A 109 6.71 3.53 16.01
N ALA A 110 5.71 4.07 16.71
CA ALA A 110 5.94 5.19 17.59
C ALA A 110 6.81 4.73 18.77
N PRO A 111 7.99 5.31 18.99
CA PRO A 111 8.93 4.81 20.01
C PRO A 111 8.39 4.80 21.43
N LYS A 112 7.33 5.56 21.71
CA LYS A 112 6.74 5.73 23.05
C LYS A 112 5.46 4.93 23.29
N SER A 113 4.81 4.43 22.28
CA SER A 113 3.55 3.66 22.44
C SER A 113 3.76 2.16 22.58
N GLY A 114 4.97 1.68 22.35
CA GLY A 114 5.40 0.31 22.67
C GLY A 114 4.79 -0.80 21.82
N GLU A 115 3.67 -0.58 21.17
CA GLU A 115 3.03 -1.61 20.35
C GLU A 115 2.93 -1.17 18.89
N PRO A 116 3.60 -1.90 17.99
CA PRO A 116 3.34 -1.78 16.57
C PRO A 116 1.88 -2.20 16.29
N LEU A 117 1.36 -1.84 15.13
CA LEU A 117 0.13 -2.43 14.63
C LEU A 117 0.28 -3.96 14.74
N LEU A 118 -0.59 -4.59 15.53
CA LEU A 118 -0.66 -6.05 15.56
C LEU A 118 -1.01 -6.52 14.15
N GLY A 119 -0.34 -7.51 13.60
CA GLY A 119 -0.51 -8.03 12.25
C GLY A 119 -1.74 -7.51 11.46
N PRO A 120 -1.63 -6.39 10.75
CA PRO A 120 -2.76 -5.81 10.04
C PRO A 120 -3.16 -6.70 8.86
N LEU A 121 -4.46 -7.00 8.76
CA LEU A 121 -5.01 -7.91 7.75
C LEU A 121 -5.96 -7.23 6.77
N THR A 122 -6.71 -6.26 7.24
CA THR A 122 -7.73 -5.59 6.42
C THR A 122 -7.84 -4.13 6.79
N CYS A 123 -8.27 -3.31 5.85
CA CYS A 123 -8.53 -1.90 6.09
C CYS A 123 -9.75 -1.42 5.30
N ALA A 124 -10.37 -0.37 5.82
CA ALA A 124 -11.48 0.31 5.16
C ALA A 124 -11.56 1.77 5.61
N VAL A 125 -12.02 2.64 4.71
CA VAL A 125 -12.33 4.03 5.04
C VAL A 125 -13.79 4.11 5.47
N SER A 126 -14.03 4.77 6.60
CA SER A 126 -15.38 4.99 7.12
C SER A 126 -16.11 6.11 6.36
N PRO A 127 -17.45 6.18 6.46
CA PRO A 127 -18.22 7.31 5.93
C PRO A 127 -17.82 8.69 6.49
N GLN A 128 -17.08 8.74 7.60
CA GLN A 128 -16.56 9.97 8.21
C GLN A 128 -15.13 10.32 7.74
N GLY A 129 -14.49 9.45 6.93
CA GLY A 129 -13.15 9.65 6.43
C GLY A 129 -12.03 9.23 7.40
N ASP A 130 -12.33 8.34 8.33
CA ASP A 130 -11.31 7.69 9.16
C ASP A 130 -10.88 6.36 8.54
N LEU A 131 -9.60 6.03 8.60
CA LEU A 131 -9.09 4.72 8.20
C LEU A 131 -9.19 3.75 9.37
N TYR A 132 -9.92 2.66 9.19
CA TYR A 132 -9.99 1.55 10.14
C TYR A 132 -9.12 0.39 9.65
N VAL A 133 -8.38 -0.20 10.57
CA VAL A 133 -7.48 -1.34 10.32
C VAL A 133 -7.83 -2.47 11.27
N GLY A 134 -8.23 -3.60 10.70
CA GLY A 134 -8.43 -4.84 11.44
C GLY A 134 -7.10 -5.58 11.56
N CYS A 135 -6.71 -5.88 12.78
CA CYS A 135 -5.45 -6.54 13.11
C CYS A 135 -5.67 -7.83 13.87
N ILE A 136 -4.74 -8.77 13.74
CA ILE A 136 -4.69 -9.98 14.56
C ILE A 136 -3.31 -10.12 15.20
N ARG A 137 -3.27 -10.42 16.50
CA ARG A 137 -2.01 -10.48 17.25
C ARG A 137 -1.14 -11.66 16.83
N ASP A 138 -1.79 -12.74 16.44
CA ASP A 138 -1.08 -13.95 16.07
C ASP A 138 -1.86 -14.73 15.02
N SER A 139 -1.17 -15.24 14.02
CA SER A 139 -1.77 -15.92 12.87
C SER A 139 -2.14 -17.39 13.13
N GLY A 140 -1.97 -17.88 14.33
CA GLY A 140 -2.21 -19.27 14.64
C GLY A 140 -1.14 -20.27 14.14
N TRP A 141 -0.05 -19.79 13.56
CA TRP A 141 1.08 -20.63 13.15
C TRP A 141 1.86 -21.23 14.34
N GLY A 142 1.46 -20.97 15.55
CA GLY A 142 2.10 -21.48 16.74
C GLY A 142 1.13 -21.81 17.85
N GLY A 143 -0.18 -21.94 17.59
CA GLY A 143 -1.19 -22.22 18.59
C GLY A 143 -1.45 -21.08 19.56
N ALA A 144 -1.13 -19.85 19.16
CA ALA A 144 -1.34 -18.66 19.98
C ALA A 144 -2.81 -18.28 20.06
N ASN A 145 -3.18 -17.60 21.15
CA ASN A 145 -4.51 -17.03 21.33
C ASN A 145 -4.73 -15.91 20.28
N ASN A 146 -5.61 -16.14 19.34
CA ASN A 146 -6.01 -15.15 18.34
C ASN A 146 -6.70 -13.97 19.03
N ILE A 147 -5.97 -12.88 19.23
CA ILE A 147 -6.50 -11.63 19.77
C ILE A 147 -6.63 -10.65 18.61
N GLY A 148 -7.87 -10.35 18.23
CA GLY A 148 -8.17 -9.32 17.23
C GLY A 148 -8.18 -7.92 17.88
N THR A 149 -7.79 -6.93 17.10
CA THR A 149 -7.94 -5.51 17.44
C THR A 149 -8.43 -4.73 16.23
N LEU A 150 -9.13 -3.63 16.52
CA LEU A 150 -9.55 -2.67 15.51
C LEU A 150 -8.91 -1.32 15.85
N VAL A 151 -8.09 -0.83 14.94
CA VAL A 151 -7.39 0.45 15.09
C VAL A 151 -8.03 1.48 14.17
N ARG A 152 -8.28 2.67 14.69
CA ARG A 152 -8.73 3.83 13.92
C ARG A 152 -7.57 4.81 13.74
N LEU A 153 -7.29 5.18 12.52
CA LEU A 153 -6.29 6.17 12.16
C LEU A 153 -6.98 7.40 11.56
N ARG A 154 -6.54 8.55 11.97
CA ARG A 154 -7.00 9.85 11.47
C ARG A 154 -5.81 10.74 11.22
N LEU A 155 -5.81 11.45 10.08
CA LEU A 155 -4.83 12.49 9.81
C LEU A 155 -5.09 13.68 10.74
N GLU A 156 -4.06 14.10 11.46
CA GLU A 156 -4.08 15.35 12.22
C GLU A 156 -3.42 16.46 11.37
N PRO A 157 -4.19 17.48 10.96
CA PRO A 157 -3.63 18.58 10.18
C PRO A 157 -2.46 19.26 10.91
N GLY A 158 -1.39 19.54 10.18
CA GLY A 158 -0.20 20.19 10.74
C GLY A 158 0.75 19.30 11.53
N LYS A 159 0.43 18.01 11.73
CA LYS A 159 1.33 17.05 12.40
C LYS A 159 2.00 16.04 11.45
N LEU A 160 1.72 16.17 10.17
CA LEU A 160 2.36 15.30 9.18
C LEU A 160 3.84 15.67 9.05
N PRO A 161 4.76 14.71 9.25
CA PRO A 161 6.18 14.98 9.07
C PRO A 161 6.50 15.26 7.59
N VAL A 162 7.52 16.05 7.34
CA VAL A 162 8.04 16.24 5.98
C VAL A 162 8.61 14.92 5.47
N GLY A 163 8.19 14.53 4.30
CA GLY A 163 8.60 13.29 3.66
C GLY A 163 8.06 13.20 2.24
N VAL A 164 8.36 12.11 1.54
CA VAL A 164 7.87 11.89 0.18
C VAL A 164 6.37 11.61 0.20
N ALA A 165 5.58 12.50 -0.41
CA ALA A 165 4.16 12.29 -0.64
C ALA A 165 3.94 11.35 -1.84
N GLU A 166 4.60 11.64 -2.96
CA GLU A 166 4.42 10.90 -4.18
C GLU A 166 5.67 10.97 -5.07
N VAL A 167 5.89 9.94 -5.88
CA VAL A 167 6.85 9.95 -6.98
C VAL A 167 6.07 9.68 -8.25
N ARG A 168 6.22 10.55 -9.24
CA ARG A 168 5.57 10.47 -10.55
C ARG A 168 6.61 10.28 -11.65
N ALA A 169 6.33 9.39 -12.59
CA ALA A 169 7.09 9.33 -13.81
C ALA A 169 6.71 10.51 -14.72
N VAL A 170 7.69 11.23 -15.21
CA VAL A 170 7.54 12.31 -16.20
C VAL A 170 8.45 12.03 -17.37
N ARG A 171 8.27 12.76 -18.48
CA ARG A 171 9.04 12.51 -19.71
C ARG A 171 10.55 12.52 -19.51
N GLU A 172 11.04 13.42 -18.66
CA GLU A 172 12.47 13.65 -18.45
C GLU A 172 13.02 12.96 -17.19
N GLY A 173 12.23 12.09 -16.54
CA GLY A 173 12.66 11.39 -15.33
C GLY A 173 11.55 11.21 -14.30
N PHE A 174 11.78 11.69 -13.06
CA PHE A 174 10.84 11.57 -11.96
C PHE A 174 10.60 12.93 -11.29
N GLU A 175 9.33 13.20 -10.99
CA GLU A 175 8.92 14.27 -10.09
C GLU A 175 8.70 13.71 -8.69
N ILE A 176 9.32 14.33 -7.68
CA ILE A 176 9.12 13.94 -6.28
C ILE A 176 8.31 15.04 -5.59
N VAL A 177 7.12 14.68 -5.11
CA VAL A 177 6.25 15.55 -4.34
C VAL A 177 6.48 15.29 -2.86
N PHE A 178 6.64 16.34 -2.08
CA PHE A 178 6.84 16.25 -0.63
C PHE A 178 5.57 16.67 0.13
N THR A 179 5.43 16.19 1.36
CA THR A 179 4.31 16.54 2.25
C THR A 179 4.38 17.95 2.82
N GLY A 180 5.51 18.61 2.69
CA GLY A 180 5.77 19.97 3.15
C GLY A 180 6.99 20.57 2.45
N PRO A 181 7.33 21.81 2.75
CA PRO A 181 8.48 22.48 2.14
C PRO A 181 9.78 21.75 2.49
N VAL A 182 10.66 21.64 1.51
CA VAL A 182 12.03 21.07 1.65
C VAL A 182 13.04 22.15 1.34
N ASP A 183 14.18 22.09 2.04
CA ASP A 183 15.32 22.94 1.72
C ASP A 183 15.89 22.50 0.36
N ARG A 184 16.19 23.49 -0.50
CA ARG A 184 16.76 23.25 -1.83
C ARG A 184 18.28 23.39 -1.84
N GLU A 185 18.88 23.77 -0.70
CA GLU A 185 20.32 24.00 -0.57
C GLU A 185 21.05 22.80 0.04
N LEU A 186 20.37 21.66 0.20
CA LEU A 186 20.97 20.39 0.67
C LEU A 186 21.36 19.50 -0.49
#